data_c5a532589545cc4c43dee6cd5dae2373
#
_entry.id   c5a532589545cc4c43dee6cd5dae2373
#
_cell.length_a   1.000
_cell.length_b   1.000
_cell.length_c   1.000
_cell.angle_alpha   90.00
_cell.angle_beta   90.00
_cell.angle_gamma   90.00
#
_symmetry.space_group_name_H-M   'P 1'
#
loop_
_entity.id
_entity.type
_entity.pdbx_description
1 polymer ?
#
loop_
_entity_poly.entity_id
_entity_poly.type
_entity_poly.pdbx_seq_one_letter_code
_entity_poly.pdbx_strand_id
1 'polypeptide(L)'
;AILVCGIYVGCSENEIDLYDQTPRINFYGSTTHVRTLVDTDYVKKEPYAVDSFEVRIQGDFLKENRDFCVKVTPNNDYQNSVDVLLESKYTYTDLDTVCQIFYYKINRPKVEAGRNVYGCYLEFDLNNPLHQFDKGLVEKNQIVLNVRWELKPTEWSDYVGFGSYSDAKYM
;
A
#
# COMPACT_ATOMS: atom_id res chain seq x y z
N ALA A 1 -19.10 -63.17 44.51
CA ALA A 1 -19.52 -62.02 43.76
C ALA A 1 -18.35 -61.01 43.69
N ILE A 2 -17.73 -60.84 42.49
CA ILE A 2 -16.64 -59.86 42.24
C ILE A 2 -17.28 -58.66 41.57
N LEU A 3 -17.27 -57.51 42.29
CA LEU A 3 -17.77 -56.25 41.80
C LEU A 3 -16.62 -55.58 41.00
N VAL A 4 -16.75 -55.54 39.69
CA VAL A 4 -15.80 -54.81 38.83
C VAL A 4 -16.28 -53.37 38.74
N CYS A 5 -15.59 -52.47 39.41
CA CYS A 5 -15.78 -51.02 39.34
C CYS A 5 -15.07 -50.49 38.06
N GLY A 6 -15.80 -50.25 37.01
CA GLY A 6 -15.27 -49.61 35.81
C GLY A 6 -15.00 -48.14 36.08
N ILE A 7 -13.73 -47.75 36.01
CA ILE A 7 -13.29 -46.36 36.05
C ILE A 7 -13.47 -45.79 34.63
N TYR A 8 -14.51 -44.99 34.42
CA TYR A 8 -14.62 -44.15 33.24
C TYR A 8 -13.63 -42.98 33.40
N VAL A 9 -12.48 -43.05 32.78
CA VAL A 9 -11.63 -41.90 32.56
C VAL A 9 -12.28 -41.08 31.46
N GLY A 10 -13.05 -40.07 31.84
CA GLY A 10 -13.52 -39.06 30.91
C GLY A 10 -12.30 -38.35 30.36
N CYS A 11 -12.04 -38.51 29.06
CA CYS A 11 -11.20 -37.53 28.34
C CYS A 11 -11.87 -36.17 28.53
N SER A 12 -11.28 -35.30 29.31
CA SER A 12 -11.58 -33.88 29.22
C SER A 12 -11.16 -33.48 27.79
N GLU A 13 -12.11 -33.15 26.94
CA GLU A 13 -11.83 -32.41 25.74
C GLU A 13 -11.13 -31.14 26.21
N ASN A 14 -9.81 -31.09 26.03
CA ASN A 14 -9.10 -29.83 26.11
C ASN A 14 -9.76 -28.98 25.03
N GLU A 15 -10.52 -27.96 25.44
CA GLU A 15 -10.89 -26.88 24.58
C GLU A 15 -9.58 -26.46 23.91
N ILE A 16 -9.47 -26.71 22.59
CA ILE A 16 -8.40 -26.18 21.81
C ILE A 16 -8.59 -24.68 21.98
N ASP A 17 -7.70 -24.04 22.73
CA ASP A 17 -7.64 -22.60 22.80
C ASP A 17 -7.70 -22.10 21.36
N LEU A 18 -8.85 -21.58 20.96
CA LEU A 18 -9.02 -20.92 19.69
C LEU A 18 -7.95 -19.86 19.66
N TYR A 19 -6.94 -20.06 18.81
CA TYR A 19 -5.83 -19.16 18.64
C TYR A 19 -6.38 -17.76 18.40
N ASP A 20 -6.44 -16.96 19.46
CA ASP A 20 -6.72 -15.54 19.38
C ASP A 20 -5.46 -14.85 18.85
N GLN A 21 -5.13 -15.17 17.59
CA GLN A 21 -4.00 -14.57 16.92
C GLN A 21 -4.41 -13.18 16.46
N THR A 22 -3.59 -12.21 16.78
CA THR A 22 -3.69 -10.89 16.16
C THR A 22 -3.74 -11.07 14.64
N PRO A 23 -4.76 -10.53 13.97
CA PRO A 23 -4.89 -10.69 12.52
C PRO A 23 -3.67 -10.09 11.82
N ARG A 24 -3.27 -10.74 10.73
CA ARG A 24 -2.12 -10.31 9.91
C ARG A 24 -2.59 -9.50 8.72
N ILE A 25 -1.75 -8.55 8.30
CA ILE A 25 -2.07 -7.61 7.23
C ILE A 25 -1.05 -7.69 6.09
N ASN A 26 -1.53 -7.55 4.85
CA ASN A 26 -0.71 -7.55 3.64
C ASN A 26 -1.20 -6.47 2.67
N PHE A 27 -0.30 -5.92 1.89
CA PHE A 27 -0.70 -5.27 0.66
C PHE A 27 -1.20 -6.32 -0.34
N TYR A 28 -2.31 -6.02 -1.00
CA TYR A 28 -2.93 -6.93 -1.95
C TYR A 28 -2.67 -6.48 -3.39
N GLY A 29 -2.69 -7.43 -4.32
CA GLY A 29 -2.42 -7.16 -5.72
C GLY A 29 -0.93 -6.99 -6.03
N SER A 30 -0.62 -6.03 -6.91
CA SER A 30 0.75 -5.72 -7.31
C SER A 30 1.51 -5.04 -6.17
N THR A 31 2.76 -5.45 -5.96
CA THR A 31 3.69 -4.78 -5.04
C THR A 31 4.56 -3.73 -5.73
N THR A 32 4.30 -3.47 -7.00
CA THR A 32 4.93 -2.39 -7.76
C THR A 32 3.84 -1.51 -8.34
N HIS A 33 3.75 -0.29 -7.86
CA HIS A 33 2.83 0.73 -8.33
C HIS A 33 3.60 1.74 -9.18
N VAL A 34 3.12 1.98 -10.38
CA VAL A 34 3.68 2.98 -11.29
C VAL A 34 2.64 4.07 -11.51
N ARG A 35 2.94 5.28 -11.05
CA ARG A 35 2.12 6.46 -11.32
C ARG A 35 2.80 7.31 -12.39
N THR A 36 2.18 7.40 -13.56
CA THR A 36 2.60 8.32 -14.61
C THR A 36 1.77 9.60 -14.50
N LEU A 37 2.44 10.72 -14.27
CA LEU A 37 1.83 12.04 -14.30
C LEU A 37 1.93 12.57 -15.74
N VAL A 38 0.83 13.14 -16.22
CA VAL A 38 0.74 13.71 -17.58
C VAL A 38 0.59 15.23 -17.49
N ASP A 39 0.66 15.91 -18.61
CA ASP A 39 0.52 17.37 -18.72
C ASP A 39 -0.74 17.89 -17.99
N THR A 40 -1.87 17.22 -18.18
CA THR A 40 -3.12 17.59 -17.54
C THR A 40 -3.09 17.47 -16.00
N ASP A 41 -2.22 16.66 -15.43
CA ASP A 41 -2.04 16.61 -13.98
C ASP A 41 -1.38 17.88 -13.45
N TYR A 42 -0.56 18.56 -14.25
CA TYR A 42 0.17 19.78 -13.88
C TYR A 42 -0.63 21.08 -14.03
N VAL A 43 -1.78 21.04 -14.71
CA VAL A 43 -2.68 22.19 -14.81
C VAL A 43 -3.81 22.14 -13.75
N LYS A 44 -3.93 21.05 -13.01
CA LYS A 44 -4.88 20.94 -11.91
C LYS A 44 -4.54 21.89 -10.78
N LYS A 45 -5.57 22.40 -10.12
CA LYS A 45 -5.43 23.31 -8.99
C LYS A 45 -4.74 22.64 -7.78
N GLU A 46 -5.10 21.39 -7.51
CA GLU A 46 -4.53 20.63 -6.42
C GLU A 46 -3.08 20.28 -6.71
N PRO A 47 -2.15 20.50 -5.76
CA PRO A 47 -0.73 20.22 -5.97
C PRO A 47 -0.37 18.74 -5.88
N TYR A 48 -1.35 17.85 -5.72
CA TYR A 48 -1.15 16.42 -5.53
C TYR A 48 -2.01 15.60 -6.51
N ALA A 49 -1.58 14.38 -6.74
CA ALA A 49 -2.38 13.33 -7.34
C ALA A 49 -2.85 12.35 -6.25
N VAL A 50 -4.05 11.80 -6.41
CA VAL A 50 -4.58 10.77 -5.52
C VAL A 50 -4.27 9.41 -6.11
N ASP A 51 -3.81 8.48 -5.28
CA ASP A 51 -3.60 7.09 -5.63
C ASP A 51 -4.11 6.18 -4.49
N SER A 52 -4.06 4.87 -4.67
CA SER A 52 -4.62 3.93 -3.70
C SER A 52 -3.77 2.67 -3.59
N PHE A 53 -3.90 2.01 -2.45
CA PHE A 53 -3.45 0.64 -2.25
C PHE A 53 -4.59 -0.19 -1.66
N GLU A 54 -4.56 -1.46 -1.94
CA GLU A 54 -5.49 -2.42 -1.37
C GLU A 54 -4.78 -3.23 -0.29
N VAL A 55 -5.50 -3.47 0.79
CA VAL A 55 -5.02 -4.21 1.95
C VAL A 55 -5.87 -5.46 2.11
N ARG A 56 -5.20 -6.59 2.37
CA ARG A 56 -5.83 -7.86 2.66
C ARG A 56 -5.45 -8.36 4.05
N ILE A 57 -6.47 -8.84 4.77
CA ILE A 57 -6.31 -9.52 6.05
C ILE A 57 -6.07 -11.00 5.80
N GLN A 58 -5.14 -11.59 6.54
CA GLN A 58 -4.96 -13.04 6.59
C GLN A 58 -5.70 -13.61 7.80
N GLY A 59 -6.51 -14.61 7.54
CA GLY A 59 -7.35 -15.29 8.53
C GLY A 59 -8.81 -14.99 8.33
N ASP A 60 -9.56 -15.02 9.40
CA ASP A 60 -10.99 -14.78 9.43
C ASP A 60 -11.33 -13.29 9.26
N PHE A 61 -12.60 -13.00 8.99
CA PHE A 61 -13.10 -11.63 9.00
C PHE A 61 -12.90 -10.98 10.36
N LEU A 62 -12.61 -9.68 10.34
CA LEU A 62 -12.50 -8.91 11.57
C LEU A 62 -13.87 -8.84 12.26
N LYS A 63 -13.84 -8.88 13.59
CA LYS A 63 -15.03 -8.70 14.42
C LYS A 63 -15.26 -7.24 14.82
N GLU A 64 -14.26 -6.41 14.63
CA GLU A 64 -14.25 -4.98 14.97
C GLU A 64 -13.29 -4.23 14.07
N ASN A 65 -13.49 -2.92 13.95
CA ASN A 65 -12.58 -2.05 13.23
C ASN A 65 -11.18 -2.07 13.85
N ARG A 66 -10.15 -2.07 13.00
CA ARG A 66 -8.75 -2.05 13.45
C ARG A 66 -7.95 -1.01 12.70
N ASP A 67 -7.08 -0.35 13.43
CA ASP A 67 -6.18 0.67 12.88
C ASP A 67 -4.87 0.05 12.41
N PHE A 68 -4.31 0.63 11.34
CA PHE A 68 -2.96 0.31 10.88
C PHE A 68 -2.25 1.56 10.37
N CYS A 69 -0.94 1.51 10.40
CA CYS A 69 -0.09 2.62 9.96
C CYS A 69 0.79 2.20 8.79
N VAL A 70 0.98 3.12 7.86
CA VAL A 70 1.87 2.99 6.72
C VAL A 70 2.88 4.13 6.79
N LYS A 71 4.13 3.85 6.44
CA LYS A 71 5.21 4.83 6.35
C LYS A 71 5.86 4.81 4.98
N VAL A 72 6.50 5.92 4.65
CA VAL A 72 7.35 6.05 3.46
C VAL A 72 8.79 5.77 3.86
N THR A 73 9.46 4.90 3.11
CA THR A 73 10.89 4.65 3.26
C THR A 73 11.62 4.91 1.94
N PRO A 74 12.85 5.46 1.98
CA PRO A 74 13.62 5.70 0.77
C PRO A 74 13.88 4.40 -0.01
N ASN A 75 13.82 4.48 -1.33
CA ASN A 75 14.29 3.43 -2.20
C ASN A 75 15.59 3.88 -2.87
N ASN A 76 16.70 3.25 -2.48
CA ASN A 76 18.04 3.64 -2.91
C ASN A 76 18.32 3.34 -4.40
N ASP A 77 17.44 2.58 -5.06
CA ASP A 77 17.51 2.37 -6.51
C ASP A 77 17.13 3.63 -7.30
N TYR A 78 16.53 4.61 -6.62
CA TYR A 78 16.12 5.88 -7.21
C TYR A 78 16.90 7.04 -6.59
N GLN A 79 17.35 7.96 -7.44
CA GLN A 79 18.07 9.16 -6.99
C GLN A 79 17.19 10.16 -6.23
N ASN A 80 15.88 10.11 -6.49
CA ASN A 80 14.92 11.05 -5.93
C ASN A 80 13.85 10.30 -5.14
N SER A 81 13.53 10.79 -3.96
CA SER A 81 12.43 10.29 -3.14
C SER A 81 11.10 10.88 -3.61
N VAL A 82 10.03 10.11 -3.44
CA VAL A 82 8.65 10.57 -3.67
C VAL A 82 8.14 11.24 -2.40
N ASP A 83 7.52 12.40 -2.55
CA ASP A 83 6.82 13.08 -1.45
C ASP A 83 5.38 12.57 -1.39
N VAL A 84 5.13 11.62 -0.48
CA VAL A 84 3.84 10.97 -0.28
C VAL A 84 3.21 11.46 1.02
N LEU A 85 1.96 11.88 0.92
CA LEU A 85 1.13 12.26 2.06
C LEU A 85 0.24 11.09 2.44
N LEU A 86 0.60 10.44 3.53
CA LEU A 86 -0.16 9.36 4.15
C LEU A 86 -1.02 9.90 5.29
N GLU A 87 -2.12 9.21 5.60
CA GLU A 87 -2.86 9.45 6.84
C GLU A 87 -2.00 9.03 8.05
N SER A 88 -2.21 9.66 9.18
CA SER A 88 -1.52 9.30 10.43
C SER A 88 -1.82 7.85 10.86
N LYS A 89 -3.00 7.39 10.52
CA LYS A 89 -3.47 6.01 10.62
C LYS A 89 -4.58 5.78 9.61
N TYR A 90 -4.74 4.54 9.19
CA TYR A 90 -5.87 4.04 8.42
C TYR A 90 -6.69 3.13 9.30
N THR A 91 -8.00 3.10 9.10
CA THR A 91 -8.90 2.21 9.85
C THR A 91 -9.54 1.22 8.88
N TYR A 92 -9.31 -0.06 9.11
CA TYR A 92 -9.99 -1.13 8.39
C TYR A 92 -11.40 -1.26 8.96
N THR A 93 -12.41 -1.05 8.15
CA THR A 93 -13.81 -0.96 8.57
C THR A 93 -14.72 -1.97 7.88
N ASP A 94 -14.24 -2.62 6.83
CA ASP A 94 -15.01 -3.61 6.10
C ASP A 94 -14.91 -4.97 6.79
N LEU A 95 -15.92 -5.28 7.59
CA LEU A 95 -15.94 -6.52 8.39
C LEU A 95 -16.51 -7.72 7.62
N ASP A 96 -17.07 -7.50 6.43
CA ASP A 96 -17.68 -8.53 5.59
C ASP A 96 -16.76 -9.03 4.49
N THR A 97 -15.61 -8.39 4.30
CA THR A 97 -14.59 -8.77 3.33
C THR A 97 -13.20 -8.86 3.95
N VAL A 98 -12.29 -9.52 3.26
CA VAL A 98 -10.87 -9.58 3.66
C VAL A 98 -10.00 -8.58 2.93
N CYS A 99 -10.58 -7.76 2.05
CA CYS A 99 -9.87 -6.74 1.26
C CYS A 99 -10.57 -5.40 1.35
N GLN A 100 -9.78 -4.32 1.50
CA GLN A 100 -10.28 -2.95 1.50
C GLN A 100 -9.28 -2.03 0.83
N ILE A 101 -9.79 -1.02 0.08
CA ILE A 101 -8.98 -0.02 -0.62
C ILE A 101 -8.81 1.20 0.27
N PHE A 102 -7.58 1.73 0.29
CA PHE A 102 -7.19 2.94 1.01
C PHE A 102 -6.50 3.92 0.07
N TYR A 103 -6.67 5.20 0.32
CA TYR A 103 -6.18 6.27 -0.54
C TYR A 103 -5.03 7.03 0.12
N TYR A 104 -4.13 7.54 -0.71
CA TYR A 104 -3.05 8.42 -0.31
C TYR A 104 -2.83 9.50 -1.38
N LYS A 105 -2.01 10.48 -1.07
CA LYS A 105 -1.71 11.56 -2.00
C LYS A 105 -0.24 11.59 -2.33
N ILE A 106 0.07 11.93 -3.55
CA ILE A 106 1.43 12.11 -4.05
C ILE A 106 1.57 13.58 -4.43
N ASN A 107 2.43 14.32 -3.74
CA ASN A 107 2.78 15.67 -4.16
C ASN A 107 3.48 15.59 -5.52
N ARG A 108 3.01 16.42 -6.46
CA ARG A 108 3.58 16.42 -7.81
C ARG A 108 5.02 16.92 -7.74
N PRO A 109 6.01 16.11 -8.18
CA PRO A 109 7.39 16.57 -8.27
C PRO A 109 7.50 17.76 -9.22
N LYS A 110 8.44 18.65 -8.98
CA LYS A 110 8.79 19.66 -9.97
C LYS A 110 9.36 18.99 -11.21
N VAL A 111 8.88 19.42 -12.37
CA VAL A 111 9.41 18.95 -13.64
C VAL A 111 10.81 19.49 -13.82
N GLU A 112 11.78 18.60 -13.95
CA GLU A 112 13.19 18.93 -14.16
C GLU A 112 13.73 18.10 -15.33
N ALA A 113 14.46 18.75 -16.24
CA ALA A 113 15.09 18.05 -17.35
C ALA A 113 16.07 16.98 -16.85
N GLY A 114 15.95 15.76 -17.39
CA GLY A 114 16.80 14.62 -17.04
C GLY A 114 16.49 13.95 -15.69
N ARG A 115 15.46 14.42 -14.96
CA ARG A 115 15.02 13.84 -13.69
C ARG A 115 13.52 13.58 -13.70
N ASN A 116 13.12 12.50 -14.30
CA ASN A 116 11.71 12.20 -14.51
C ASN A 116 11.20 10.95 -13.76
N VAL A 117 12.02 10.37 -12.89
CA VAL A 117 11.65 9.19 -12.14
C VAL A 117 11.99 9.37 -10.67
N TYR A 118 11.00 9.12 -9.82
CA TYR A 118 11.08 9.15 -8.37
C TYR A 118 10.61 7.82 -7.83
N GLY A 119 11.19 7.36 -6.72
CA GLY A 119 10.79 6.10 -6.11
C GLY A 119 10.89 6.11 -4.60
N CYS A 120 10.01 5.36 -3.97
CA CYS A 120 10.03 5.08 -2.54
C CYS A 120 9.38 3.73 -2.26
N TYR A 121 9.47 3.28 -1.01
CA TYR A 121 8.65 2.19 -0.50
C TYR A 121 7.52 2.75 0.36
N LEU A 122 6.34 2.14 0.24
CA LEU A 122 5.27 2.23 1.24
C LEU A 122 5.32 0.94 2.04
N GLU A 123 5.48 1.04 3.35
CA GLU A 123 5.61 -0.12 4.25
C GLU A 123 4.64 -0.01 5.41
N PHE A 124 4.15 -1.14 5.93
CA PHE A 124 3.46 -1.12 7.21
C PHE A 124 4.39 -0.70 8.33
N ASP A 125 3.97 0.29 9.12
CA ASP A 125 4.75 0.75 10.29
C ASP A 125 4.36 -0.07 11.53
N LEU A 126 4.89 -1.29 11.59
CA LEU A 126 4.61 -2.25 12.67
C LEU A 126 5.06 -1.78 14.06
N ASN A 127 5.95 -0.77 14.12
CA ASN A 127 6.43 -0.20 15.38
C ASN A 127 5.57 0.96 15.88
N ASN A 128 4.61 1.41 15.08
CA ASN A 128 3.72 2.49 15.48
C ASN A 128 2.72 1.96 16.53
N PRO A 129 2.56 2.65 17.68
CA PRO A 129 1.65 2.18 18.73
C PRO A 129 0.17 2.12 18.34
N LEU A 130 -0.20 2.79 17.23
CA LEU A 130 -1.55 2.74 16.67
C LEU A 130 -1.75 1.55 15.71
N HIS A 131 -0.70 0.81 15.37
CA HIS A 131 -0.79 -0.33 14.47
C HIS A 131 -1.27 -1.58 15.23
N GLN A 132 -2.41 -2.14 14.81
CA GLN A 132 -3.13 -3.22 15.53
C GLN A 132 -3.11 -4.56 14.81
N PHE A 133 -2.16 -4.75 13.88
CA PHE A 133 -2.01 -5.97 13.12
C PHE A 133 -0.61 -6.54 13.24
N ASP A 134 -0.51 -7.85 13.13
CA ASP A 134 0.77 -8.52 12.98
C ASP A 134 1.24 -8.48 11.52
N LYS A 135 2.54 -8.68 11.35
CA LYS A 135 3.17 -8.78 10.04
C LYS A 135 2.62 -9.99 9.29
N GLY A 136 2.18 -9.76 8.05
CA GLY A 136 1.79 -10.81 7.13
C GLY A 136 2.97 -11.40 6.35
N LEU A 137 2.74 -11.67 5.06
CA LEU A 137 3.75 -12.22 4.16
C LEU A 137 4.87 -11.20 3.91
N VAL A 138 6.11 -11.65 3.92
CA VAL A 138 7.29 -10.78 3.75
C VAL A 138 7.24 -10.04 2.41
N GLU A 139 6.89 -10.74 1.33
CA GLU A 139 6.81 -10.21 -0.03
C GLU A 139 5.60 -9.28 -0.25
N LYS A 140 4.69 -9.22 0.71
CA LYS A 140 3.48 -8.37 0.70
C LYS A 140 3.48 -7.29 1.78
N ASN A 141 4.62 -7.06 2.42
CA ASN A 141 4.75 -6.08 3.49
C ASN A 141 5.09 -4.67 3.00
N GLN A 142 5.46 -4.54 1.74
CA GLN A 142 5.84 -3.26 1.13
C GLN A 142 5.37 -3.15 -0.32
N ILE A 143 5.17 -1.93 -0.76
CA ILE A 143 4.93 -1.55 -2.15
C ILE A 143 6.11 -0.71 -2.63
N VAL A 144 6.64 -1.00 -3.81
CA VAL A 144 7.52 -0.10 -4.54
C VAL A 144 6.65 0.90 -5.28
N LEU A 145 6.70 2.16 -4.89
CA LEU A 145 6.03 3.25 -5.60
C LEU A 145 7.03 3.93 -6.53
N ASN A 146 6.71 3.93 -7.81
CA ASN A 146 7.46 4.60 -8.86
C ASN A 146 6.59 5.71 -9.45
N VAL A 147 7.05 6.94 -9.35
CA VAL A 147 6.37 8.12 -9.91
C VAL A 147 7.23 8.70 -11.01
N ARG A 148 6.64 8.83 -12.17
CA ARG A 148 7.29 9.44 -13.35
C ARG A 148 6.31 10.37 -14.04
N TRP A 149 6.82 11.23 -14.90
CA TRP A 149 5.96 12.05 -15.75
C TRP A 149 6.25 11.83 -17.22
N GLU A 150 5.22 12.03 -17.99
CA GLU A 150 5.25 12.05 -19.44
C GLU A 150 4.45 13.28 -19.89
N LEU A 151 5.15 14.36 -20.18
CA LEU A 151 4.54 15.66 -20.50
C LEU A 151 4.28 15.86 -21.98
N LYS A 152 4.60 14.87 -22.82
CA LYS A 152 4.33 14.97 -24.25
C LYS A 152 2.84 15.13 -24.49
N PRO A 153 2.37 16.28 -25.02
CA PRO A 153 0.98 16.45 -25.37
C PRO A 153 0.55 15.40 -26.40
N THR A 154 -0.68 14.90 -26.28
CA THR A 154 -1.23 13.89 -27.21
C THR A 154 -1.17 14.35 -28.67
N GLU A 155 -1.29 15.67 -28.86
CA GLU A 155 -1.28 16.30 -30.18
C GLU A 155 0.12 16.75 -30.65
N TRP A 156 1.18 16.43 -29.88
CA TRP A 156 2.54 16.75 -30.30
C TRP A 156 2.88 15.95 -31.55
N SER A 157 2.95 16.64 -32.66
CA SER A 157 3.29 16.06 -33.96
C SER A 157 4.73 16.44 -34.32
N ASP A 158 5.55 15.43 -34.57
CA ASP A 158 6.90 15.63 -35.10
C ASP A 158 6.87 16.24 -36.52
N TYR A 159 5.69 16.28 -37.14
CA TYR A 159 5.47 16.85 -38.50
C TYR A 159 5.33 18.38 -38.52
N VAL A 160 5.07 19.04 -37.42
CA VAL A 160 4.75 20.48 -37.39
C VAL A 160 5.99 21.35 -37.15
N GLY A 161 7.18 20.94 -37.54
CA GLY A 161 8.38 21.75 -37.42
C GLY A 161 8.99 21.92 -36.04
N PHE A 162 8.39 21.29 -35.01
CA PHE A 162 8.90 21.33 -33.64
C PHE A 162 9.99 20.26 -33.41
N GLY A 163 10.16 19.32 -34.30
CA GLY A 163 11.07 18.19 -34.18
C GLY A 163 10.64 17.23 -33.08
N SER A 164 11.52 16.31 -32.72
CA SER A 164 11.23 15.34 -31.68
C SER A 164 10.93 16.01 -30.33
N TYR A 165 9.94 15.47 -29.61
CA TYR A 165 9.60 15.95 -28.30
C TYR A 165 10.79 15.80 -27.34
N SER A 166 10.97 16.78 -26.48
CA SER A 166 11.79 16.66 -25.26
C SER A 166 11.16 17.51 -24.16
N ASP A 167 11.29 17.10 -22.92
CA ASP A 167 10.78 17.85 -21.76
C ASP A 167 11.35 19.28 -21.71
N ALA A 168 12.62 19.45 -22.12
CA ALA A 168 13.27 20.77 -22.21
C ALA A 168 12.66 21.71 -23.25
N LYS A 169 11.97 21.19 -24.26
CA LYS A 169 11.25 22.01 -25.26
C LYS A 169 9.85 22.38 -24.82
N TYR A 170 9.28 21.58 -23.91
CA TYR A 170 7.92 21.78 -23.41
C TYR A 170 7.90 22.71 -22.19
N MET A 171 8.95 22.70 -21.37
CA MET A 171 9.15 23.61 -20.24
C MET A 171 9.55 25.00 -20.68
#